data_ff8d31b27963798236968af0c23de080
#
_entry.id   ff8d31b27963798236968af0c23de080
#
_cell.length_a   1.000
_cell.length_b   1.000
_cell.length_c   1.000
_cell.angle_alpha   90.00
_cell.angle_beta   90.00
_cell.angle_gamma   90.00
#
_symmetry.space_group_name_H-M   'P 1'
#
loop_
_entity.id
_entity.type
_entity.pdbx_description
1 polymer ?
#
loop_
_entity_poly.entity_id
_entity_poly.type
_entity_poly.pdbx_seq_one_letter_code
_entity_poly.pdbx_strand_id
1 'polypeptide(L)'
;MKNLPKVLVVGINSWIDNTGINTLINLFGCWDKEKIAQIYTTDSLPNTAICDKFFRISENKVMKSVFKRKIVTGERVYNAEQKTGSDNRIKKRHGIILTWCREAVWKFGKWKTRALDEFIEEFKPDVLFMPLYSSIYMNRLQCYIAKKTGKPVVVYASDDNYAYRSSAKDPLSLLHRAFLRAKIRKLVNYCKQFIVIAPKQKEEYDKIFKIDSKIITKGIDYSGLEFKAYKPEYPIKAVYTGKLIIGRGESLAKIAEAMGEINRDGEKITLDIYTSDQLTEKQKLSLNVNGCAVRGAVSLKEVENIQSRADILIFVEGLGGKYKNKARLSFSTKITDYLKSGKCIFAVGDRNIAPIDYFLKNDSAIVATNKNEITERLSSVCGDLSLIEEYARKAFDCGVRNHEKSKMDALLKNCICGVIDKND
;
A
#
# COMPACT_ATOMS: atom_id res chain seq x y z
N MET A 1 -16.98 26.21 -8.59
CA MET A 1 -16.06 25.05 -8.58
C MET A 1 -16.03 24.47 -9.99
N LYS A 2 -14.85 24.26 -10.62
CA LYS A 2 -14.78 23.56 -11.91
C LYS A 2 -15.43 22.19 -11.75
N ASN A 3 -16.27 21.82 -12.70
CA ASN A 3 -16.97 20.53 -12.71
C ASN A 3 -15.92 19.39 -12.81
N LEU A 4 -15.83 18.48 -11.82
CA LEU A 4 -14.86 17.40 -11.81
C LEU A 4 -15.07 16.48 -13.04
N PRO A 5 -13.98 16.00 -13.67
CA PRO A 5 -14.09 15.12 -14.84
C PRO A 5 -14.56 13.71 -14.46
N LYS A 6 -15.08 12.98 -15.46
CA LYS A 6 -15.40 11.56 -15.34
C LYS A 6 -14.13 10.72 -15.41
N VAL A 7 -13.85 9.97 -14.33
CA VAL A 7 -12.65 9.14 -14.20
C VAL A 7 -13.00 7.67 -14.28
N LEU A 8 -12.39 6.96 -15.22
CA LEU A 8 -12.46 5.50 -15.29
C LEU A 8 -11.21 4.89 -14.65
N VAL A 9 -11.39 4.21 -13.53
CA VAL A 9 -10.32 3.50 -12.83
C VAL A 9 -10.23 2.06 -13.32
N VAL A 10 -9.05 1.62 -13.76
CA VAL A 10 -8.85 0.26 -14.28
C VAL A 10 -7.90 -0.51 -13.36
N GLY A 11 -8.47 -1.37 -12.50
CA GLY A 11 -7.74 -2.04 -11.43
C GLY A 11 -7.95 -3.55 -11.34
N ILE A 12 -7.26 -4.20 -10.41
CA ILE A 12 -7.40 -5.63 -10.15
C ILE A 12 -8.56 -5.91 -9.18
N ASN A 13 -8.59 -5.23 -8.05
CA ASN A 13 -9.53 -5.50 -6.96
C ASN A 13 -10.74 -4.57 -7.04
N SER A 14 -11.92 -5.10 -6.68
CA SER A 14 -13.09 -4.26 -6.37
C SER A 14 -12.82 -3.37 -5.16
N TRP A 15 -13.52 -2.27 -5.08
CA TRP A 15 -13.45 -1.38 -3.94
C TRP A 15 -14.38 -1.86 -2.82
N ILE A 16 -13.80 -1.99 -1.61
CA ILE A 16 -14.52 -2.42 -0.41
C ILE A 16 -14.06 -1.50 0.72
N ASP A 17 -15.01 -0.76 1.31
CA ASP A 17 -14.76 0.14 2.43
C ASP A 17 -14.34 -0.64 3.67
N ASN A 18 -13.68 0.02 4.62
CA ASN A 18 -13.27 -0.53 5.91
C ASN A 18 -12.26 -1.70 5.84
N THR A 19 -11.63 -1.93 4.70
CA THR A 19 -10.58 -2.97 4.60
C THR A 19 -9.19 -2.47 5.02
N GLY A 20 -9.03 -1.18 5.29
CA GLY A 20 -7.75 -0.55 5.68
C GLY A 20 -6.66 -0.57 4.59
N ILE A 21 -6.90 -1.23 3.46
CA ILE A 21 -5.88 -1.56 2.45
C ILE A 21 -6.05 -0.72 1.17
N ASN A 22 -7.21 -0.12 0.94
CA ASN A 22 -7.50 0.48 -0.36
C ASN A 22 -7.20 1.99 -0.39
N THR A 23 -5.95 2.33 -0.71
CA THR A 23 -5.52 3.73 -0.87
C THR A 23 -6.37 4.47 -1.92
N LEU A 24 -6.86 3.80 -2.97
CA LEU A 24 -7.67 4.42 -4.01
C LEU A 24 -9.01 4.93 -3.47
N ILE A 25 -9.64 4.22 -2.52
CA ILE A 25 -10.86 4.71 -1.86
C ILE A 25 -10.58 6.03 -1.14
N ASN A 26 -9.46 6.11 -0.42
CA ASN A 26 -9.04 7.34 0.24
C ASN A 26 -8.79 8.47 -0.77
N LEU A 27 -8.11 8.19 -1.87
CA LEU A 27 -7.79 9.18 -2.90
C LEU A 27 -9.04 9.73 -3.59
N PHE A 28 -9.99 8.86 -3.91
CA PHE A 28 -11.21 9.26 -4.61
C PHE A 28 -12.39 9.62 -3.69
N GLY A 29 -12.22 9.59 -2.38
CA GLY A 29 -13.27 9.94 -1.42
C GLY A 29 -13.82 11.37 -1.55
N CYS A 30 -13.09 12.28 -2.20
CA CYS A 30 -13.53 13.63 -2.49
C CYS A 30 -14.15 13.79 -3.89
N TRP A 31 -14.30 12.69 -4.65
CA TRP A 31 -14.85 12.71 -6.00
C TRP A 31 -16.35 12.45 -5.98
N ASP A 32 -17.08 13.09 -6.90
CA ASP A 32 -18.49 12.78 -7.09
C ASP A 32 -18.66 11.36 -7.63
N LYS A 33 -19.43 10.52 -6.91
CA LYS A 33 -19.62 9.11 -7.23
C LYS A 33 -20.18 8.87 -8.65
N GLU A 34 -20.99 9.82 -9.18
CA GLU A 34 -21.52 9.75 -10.53
C GLU A 34 -20.44 9.93 -11.61
N LYS A 35 -19.29 10.47 -11.22
CA LYS A 35 -18.15 10.76 -12.10
C LYS A 35 -17.01 9.76 -11.96
N ILE A 36 -17.23 8.68 -11.22
CA ILE A 36 -16.27 7.57 -11.09
C ILE A 36 -16.91 6.29 -11.61
N ALA A 37 -16.12 5.53 -12.37
CA ALA A 37 -16.43 4.16 -12.71
C ALA A 37 -15.18 3.29 -12.54
N GLN A 38 -15.39 2.01 -12.22
CA GLN A 38 -14.31 1.05 -12.07
C GLN A 38 -14.48 -0.16 -12.96
N ILE A 39 -13.41 -0.53 -13.68
CA ILE A 39 -13.24 -1.85 -14.30
C ILE A 39 -12.26 -2.64 -13.43
N TYR A 40 -12.63 -3.89 -13.06
CA TYR A 40 -11.77 -4.73 -12.23
C TYR A 40 -11.85 -6.22 -12.61
N THR A 41 -10.94 -7.04 -12.05
CA THR A 41 -10.72 -8.42 -12.54
C THR A 41 -10.87 -9.52 -11.49
N THR A 42 -11.03 -9.18 -10.20
CA THR A 42 -11.33 -10.17 -9.14
C THR A 42 -12.80 -10.55 -9.14
N ASP A 43 -13.12 -11.70 -8.54
CA ASP A 43 -14.52 -12.16 -8.44
C ASP A 43 -15.27 -11.57 -7.23
N SER A 44 -14.61 -10.82 -6.35
CA SER A 44 -15.24 -10.12 -5.22
C SER A 44 -16.21 -9.04 -5.71
N LEU A 45 -17.32 -8.87 -4.99
CA LEU A 45 -18.26 -7.78 -5.25
C LEU A 45 -17.76 -6.48 -4.61
N PRO A 46 -18.03 -5.33 -5.21
CA PRO A 46 -17.74 -4.04 -4.59
C PRO A 46 -18.69 -3.78 -3.41
N ASN A 47 -18.19 -3.03 -2.43
CA ASN A 47 -18.98 -2.51 -1.32
C ASN A 47 -18.36 -1.20 -0.86
N THR A 48 -18.74 -0.10 -1.50
CA THR A 48 -18.15 1.22 -1.23
C THR A 48 -19.16 2.35 -1.47
N ALA A 49 -19.04 3.41 -0.69
CA ALA A 49 -19.89 4.59 -0.83
C ALA A 49 -19.44 5.53 -1.97
N ILE A 50 -18.20 5.40 -2.47
CA ILE A 50 -17.61 6.38 -3.38
C ILE A 50 -17.84 6.11 -4.87
N CYS A 51 -18.39 4.95 -5.24
CA CYS A 51 -18.63 4.57 -6.64
C CYS A 51 -19.79 3.60 -6.75
N ASP A 52 -20.64 3.78 -7.78
CA ASP A 52 -21.78 2.89 -8.07
C ASP A 52 -21.67 2.20 -9.44
N LYS A 53 -20.67 2.60 -10.26
CA LYS A 53 -20.54 2.12 -11.63
C LYS A 53 -19.35 1.16 -11.76
N PHE A 54 -19.68 -0.13 -11.80
CA PHE A 54 -18.65 -1.19 -11.83
C PHE A 54 -18.82 -2.11 -13.02
N PHE A 55 -17.69 -2.50 -13.62
CA PHE A 55 -17.64 -3.56 -14.62
C PHE A 55 -16.61 -4.62 -14.19
N ARG A 56 -17.06 -5.84 -13.98
CA ARG A 56 -16.23 -6.97 -13.60
C ARG A 56 -15.86 -7.82 -14.79
N ILE A 57 -14.57 -8.08 -14.99
CA ILE A 57 -14.07 -9.10 -15.90
C ILE A 57 -13.63 -10.29 -15.06
N SER A 58 -14.51 -11.28 -14.86
CA SER A 58 -14.25 -12.41 -13.98
C SER A 58 -13.11 -13.28 -14.48
N GLU A 59 -12.01 -13.39 -13.71
CA GLU A 59 -10.86 -14.23 -14.05
C GLU A 59 -11.26 -15.69 -14.23
N ASN A 60 -12.17 -16.23 -13.39
CA ASN A 60 -12.67 -17.59 -13.50
C ASN A 60 -13.45 -17.80 -14.81
N LYS A 61 -14.27 -16.82 -15.22
CA LYS A 61 -14.99 -16.88 -16.51
C LYS A 61 -14.03 -16.76 -17.69
N VAL A 62 -13.01 -15.91 -17.60
CA VAL A 62 -11.94 -15.79 -18.62
C VAL A 62 -11.20 -17.10 -18.78
N MET A 63 -10.86 -17.80 -17.68
CA MET A 63 -10.22 -19.10 -17.72
C MET A 63 -11.12 -20.14 -18.43
N LYS A 64 -12.39 -20.22 -18.07
CA LYS A 64 -13.35 -21.13 -18.71
C LYS A 64 -13.54 -20.81 -20.21
N SER A 65 -13.42 -19.54 -20.60
CA SER A 65 -13.60 -19.08 -21.99
C SER A 65 -12.48 -19.53 -22.93
N VAL A 66 -11.33 -19.96 -22.40
CA VAL A 66 -10.25 -20.57 -23.20
C VAL A 66 -10.75 -21.84 -23.89
N PHE A 67 -11.58 -22.61 -23.20
CA PHE A 67 -12.13 -23.89 -23.70
C PHE A 67 -13.56 -23.73 -24.25
N LYS A 68 -14.37 -22.83 -23.67
CA LYS A 68 -15.79 -22.62 -24.03
C LYS A 68 -16.02 -21.17 -24.43
N ARG A 69 -15.88 -20.85 -25.71
CA ARG A 69 -15.93 -19.47 -26.23
C ARG A 69 -17.28 -18.74 -26.07
N LYS A 70 -18.36 -19.45 -25.77
CA LYS A 70 -19.70 -18.87 -25.55
C LYS A 70 -19.87 -18.23 -24.15
N ILE A 71 -18.90 -18.39 -23.25
CA ILE A 71 -19.00 -17.84 -21.88
C ILE A 71 -18.90 -16.33 -21.90
N VAL A 72 -19.85 -15.66 -21.24
CA VAL A 72 -19.83 -14.21 -20.98
C VAL A 72 -18.87 -13.94 -19.82
N THR A 73 -17.79 -13.24 -20.08
CA THR A 73 -16.69 -13.03 -19.11
C THR A 73 -16.76 -11.68 -18.38
N GLY A 74 -17.43 -10.70 -18.98
CA GLY A 74 -17.60 -9.36 -18.45
C GLY A 74 -19.07 -9.04 -18.14
N GLU A 75 -19.30 -8.38 -17.02
CA GLU A 75 -20.65 -8.02 -16.57
C GLU A 75 -20.62 -6.74 -15.73
N ARG A 76 -21.73 -5.98 -15.74
CA ARG A 76 -21.96 -4.90 -14.78
C ARG A 76 -22.29 -5.50 -13.45
N VAL A 77 -21.77 -4.90 -12.38
CA VAL A 77 -22.07 -5.30 -11.02
C VAL A 77 -22.41 -4.08 -10.17
N TYR A 78 -23.11 -4.31 -9.09
CA TYR A 78 -23.55 -3.28 -8.16
C TYR A 78 -22.92 -3.51 -6.79
N ASN A 79 -22.94 -2.49 -5.94
CA ASN A 79 -22.52 -2.64 -4.55
C ASN A 79 -23.30 -3.76 -3.87
N ALA A 80 -22.62 -4.64 -3.17
CA ALA A 80 -23.26 -5.68 -2.39
C ALA A 80 -23.91 -5.06 -1.14
N GLU A 81 -25.11 -5.48 -0.81
CA GLU A 81 -25.67 -5.24 0.51
C GLU A 81 -24.77 -5.87 1.57
N GLN A 82 -24.55 -5.17 2.69
CA GLN A 82 -23.63 -5.60 3.74
C GLN A 82 -23.95 -7.02 4.23
N LYS A 83 -23.26 -8.00 3.71
CA LYS A 83 -23.05 -9.27 4.41
C LYS A 83 -21.65 -9.23 5.01
N THR A 84 -21.58 -9.14 6.33
CA THR A 84 -20.37 -9.40 7.12
C THR A 84 -19.97 -10.86 6.91
N GLY A 85 -19.33 -11.14 5.80
CA GLY A 85 -18.76 -12.42 5.47
C GLY A 85 -17.24 -12.34 5.59
N SER A 86 -16.66 -13.13 6.48
CA SER A 86 -15.23 -13.34 6.54
C SER A 86 -14.71 -13.71 5.15
N ASP A 87 -13.89 -12.84 4.58
CA ASP A 87 -13.20 -13.10 3.32
C ASP A 87 -12.18 -14.23 3.58
N ASN A 88 -12.61 -15.46 3.40
CA ASN A 88 -11.74 -16.64 3.37
C ASN A 88 -10.84 -16.55 2.13
N ARG A 89 -9.89 -15.61 2.17
CA ARG A 89 -8.82 -15.55 1.19
C ARG A 89 -7.98 -16.81 1.33
N ILE A 90 -8.35 -17.82 0.56
CA ILE A 90 -7.48 -18.97 0.34
C ILE A 90 -6.10 -18.41 0.00
N LYS A 91 -5.10 -18.72 0.83
CA LYS A 91 -3.69 -18.35 0.59
C LYS A 91 -3.28 -19.02 -0.74
N LYS A 92 -3.48 -18.33 -1.87
CA LYS A 92 -3.02 -18.81 -3.17
C LYS A 92 -1.50 -18.90 -3.09
N ARG A 93 -0.95 -20.10 -3.18
CA ARG A 93 0.49 -20.32 -3.40
C ARG A 93 0.85 -19.67 -4.73
N HIS A 94 1.54 -18.54 -4.67
CA HIS A 94 1.98 -17.83 -5.86
C HIS A 94 3.37 -18.32 -6.29
N GLY A 95 3.41 -19.43 -7.05
CA GLY A 95 4.61 -19.82 -7.78
C GLY A 95 4.71 -19.12 -9.14
N ILE A 96 5.91 -18.92 -9.66
CA ILE A 96 6.13 -18.30 -10.97
C ILE A 96 5.41 -19.05 -12.10
N ILE A 97 5.29 -20.38 -12.00
CA ILE A 97 4.57 -21.20 -12.98
C ILE A 97 3.09 -20.81 -13.03
N LEU A 98 2.44 -20.67 -11.86
CA LEU A 98 1.04 -20.25 -11.78
C LEU A 98 0.84 -18.83 -12.32
N THR A 99 1.83 -17.96 -12.12
CA THR A 99 1.83 -16.62 -12.71
C THR A 99 1.83 -16.71 -14.24
N TRP A 100 2.69 -17.53 -14.84
CA TRP A 100 2.70 -17.74 -16.28
C TRP A 100 1.42 -18.40 -16.80
N CYS A 101 0.85 -19.38 -16.11
CA CYS A 101 -0.46 -19.96 -16.45
C CYS A 101 -1.55 -18.88 -16.46
N ARG A 102 -1.57 -18.01 -15.47
CA ARG A 102 -2.49 -16.88 -15.41
C ARG A 102 -2.32 -15.93 -16.59
N GLU A 103 -1.08 -15.58 -16.94
CA GLU A 103 -0.79 -14.73 -18.08
C GLU A 103 -1.24 -15.37 -19.41
N ALA A 104 -1.09 -16.70 -19.54
CA ALA A 104 -1.58 -17.47 -20.69
C ALA A 104 -3.12 -17.46 -20.76
N VAL A 105 -3.80 -17.69 -19.63
CA VAL A 105 -5.28 -17.59 -19.55
C VAL A 105 -5.76 -16.23 -20.06
N TRP A 106 -5.17 -15.15 -19.61
CA TRP A 106 -5.53 -13.80 -20.03
C TRP A 106 -5.07 -13.45 -21.46
N LYS A 107 -4.08 -14.18 -22.01
CA LYS A 107 -3.66 -14.03 -23.40
C LYS A 107 -4.65 -14.66 -24.37
N PHE A 108 -5.18 -15.84 -24.04
CA PHE A 108 -6.01 -16.64 -24.94
C PHE A 108 -7.52 -16.57 -24.60
N GLY A 109 -7.87 -16.20 -23.38
CA GLY A 109 -9.25 -16.05 -22.93
C GLY A 109 -9.96 -14.83 -23.52
N LYS A 110 -11.29 -14.91 -23.56
CA LYS A 110 -12.16 -13.88 -24.15
C LYS A 110 -12.49 -12.81 -23.11
N TRP A 111 -11.65 -11.79 -22.97
CA TRP A 111 -11.91 -10.66 -22.08
C TRP A 111 -12.30 -9.36 -22.83
N LYS A 112 -11.97 -9.25 -24.11
CA LYS A 112 -12.45 -8.18 -24.99
C LYS A 112 -13.87 -8.52 -25.42
N THR A 113 -14.84 -7.85 -24.85
CA THR A 113 -16.26 -8.13 -25.09
C THR A 113 -16.99 -6.85 -25.50
N ARG A 114 -18.07 -7.01 -26.26
CA ARG A 114 -18.96 -5.89 -26.61
C ARG A 114 -19.52 -5.20 -25.36
N ALA A 115 -19.87 -5.96 -24.31
CA ALA A 115 -20.35 -5.42 -23.05
C ALA A 115 -19.33 -4.51 -22.33
N LEU A 116 -18.00 -4.85 -22.41
CA LEU A 116 -16.94 -3.96 -21.90
C LEU A 116 -16.90 -2.65 -22.69
N ASP A 117 -17.02 -2.75 -24.00
CA ASP A 117 -16.96 -1.59 -24.88
C ASP A 117 -18.18 -0.68 -24.67
N GLU A 118 -19.38 -1.26 -24.58
CA GLU A 118 -20.64 -0.54 -24.27
C GLU A 118 -20.58 0.16 -22.89
N PHE A 119 -20.00 -0.50 -21.88
CA PHE A 119 -19.81 0.13 -20.55
C PHE A 119 -18.93 1.39 -20.64
N ILE A 120 -17.82 1.31 -21.37
CA ILE A 120 -16.91 2.45 -21.54
C ILE A 120 -17.58 3.58 -22.35
N GLU A 121 -18.29 3.24 -23.42
CA GLU A 121 -18.97 4.17 -24.30
C GLU A 121 -20.14 4.89 -23.63
N GLU A 122 -20.87 4.23 -22.73
CA GLU A 122 -21.92 4.86 -21.94
C GLU A 122 -21.39 5.76 -20.84
N PHE A 123 -20.33 5.31 -20.13
CA PHE A 123 -19.73 6.11 -19.07
C PHE A 123 -19.07 7.38 -19.64
N LYS A 124 -18.47 7.31 -20.83
CA LYS A 124 -17.76 8.41 -21.50
C LYS A 124 -16.72 9.07 -20.60
N PRO A 125 -15.65 8.34 -20.23
CA PRO A 125 -14.63 8.89 -19.35
C PRO A 125 -13.92 10.07 -20.01
N ASP A 126 -13.57 11.08 -19.21
CA ASP A 126 -12.69 12.18 -19.62
C ASP A 126 -11.23 11.81 -19.40
N VAL A 127 -10.94 11.03 -18.33
CA VAL A 127 -9.60 10.59 -17.92
C VAL A 127 -9.62 9.13 -17.52
N LEU A 128 -8.53 8.43 -17.80
CA LEU A 128 -8.26 7.06 -17.36
C LEU A 128 -7.27 7.09 -16.20
N PHE A 129 -7.62 6.50 -15.06
CA PHE A 129 -6.73 6.33 -13.93
C PHE A 129 -6.26 4.87 -13.83
N MET A 130 -4.95 4.66 -13.97
CA MET A 130 -4.37 3.34 -14.18
C MET A 130 -3.28 3.03 -13.15
N PRO A 131 -3.63 2.36 -12.03
CA PRO A 131 -2.62 1.85 -11.10
C PRO A 131 -1.71 0.85 -11.79
N LEU A 132 -0.40 0.91 -11.53
CA LEU A 132 0.56 -0.07 -12.03
C LEU A 132 0.48 -1.37 -11.23
N TYR A 133 0.50 -2.48 -11.95
CA TYR A 133 0.48 -3.81 -11.36
C TYR A 133 1.64 -4.68 -11.84
N SER A 134 2.03 -5.65 -11.02
CA SER A 134 3.06 -6.65 -11.35
C SER A 134 2.55 -7.78 -12.26
N SER A 135 1.47 -7.55 -13.02
CA SER A 135 0.87 -8.52 -13.96
C SER A 135 0.87 -7.99 -15.38
N ILE A 136 1.27 -8.83 -16.32
CA ILE A 136 1.35 -8.47 -17.75
C ILE A 136 -0.06 -8.27 -18.31
N TYR A 137 -1.00 -9.13 -17.93
CA TYR A 137 -2.38 -9.07 -18.42
C TYR A 137 -3.07 -7.76 -18.05
N MET A 138 -2.85 -7.27 -16.83
CA MET A 138 -3.50 -6.05 -16.36
C MET A 138 -3.00 -4.83 -17.14
N ASN A 139 -1.68 -4.72 -17.30
CA ASN A 139 -1.10 -3.66 -18.15
C ASN A 139 -1.53 -3.78 -19.62
N ARG A 140 -1.82 -5.00 -20.10
CA ARG A 140 -2.39 -5.22 -21.46
C ARG A 140 -3.83 -4.72 -21.55
N LEU A 141 -4.67 -4.99 -20.54
CA LEU A 141 -6.04 -4.50 -20.45
C LEU A 141 -6.05 -2.96 -20.42
N GLN A 142 -5.22 -2.36 -19.60
CA GLN A 142 -5.06 -0.91 -19.50
C GLN A 142 -4.63 -0.29 -20.83
N CYS A 143 -3.63 -0.87 -21.52
CA CYS A 143 -3.23 -0.40 -22.84
C CYS A 143 -4.34 -0.54 -23.90
N TYR A 144 -5.18 -1.58 -23.80
CA TYR A 144 -6.33 -1.75 -24.69
C TYR A 144 -7.34 -0.62 -24.51
N ILE A 145 -7.71 -0.33 -23.26
CA ILE A 145 -8.67 0.72 -22.93
C ILE A 145 -8.11 2.10 -23.32
N ALA A 146 -6.83 2.38 -23.01
CA ALA A 146 -6.18 3.63 -23.40
C ALA A 146 -6.21 3.85 -24.92
N LYS A 147 -5.86 2.80 -25.70
CA LYS A 147 -5.90 2.87 -27.16
C LYS A 147 -7.32 3.04 -27.72
N LYS A 148 -8.30 2.32 -27.14
CA LYS A 148 -9.69 2.36 -27.61
C LYS A 148 -10.34 3.72 -27.37
N THR A 149 -10.11 4.31 -26.21
CA THR A 149 -10.76 5.57 -25.82
C THR A 149 -10.03 6.80 -26.33
N GLY A 150 -8.72 6.73 -26.57
CA GLY A 150 -7.89 7.89 -26.89
C GLY A 150 -7.77 8.92 -25.75
N LYS A 151 -8.32 8.60 -24.56
CA LYS A 151 -8.37 9.54 -23.44
C LYS A 151 -7.04 9.64 -22.69
N PRO A 152 -6.72 10.79 -22.08
CA PRO A 152 -5.51 10.96 -21.30
C PRO A 152 -5.43 9.96 -20.13
N VAL A 153 -4.22 9.47 -19.88
CA VAL A 153 -3.95 8.47 -18.84
C VAL A 153 -3.18 9.09 -17.70
N VAL A 154 -3.69 8.93 -16.48
CA VAL A 154 -2.98 9.16 -15.23
C VAL A 154 -2.52 7.80 -14.70
N VAL A 155 -1.19 7.60 -14.56
CA VAL A 155 -0.62 6.36 -14.03
C VAL A 155 -0.30 6.55 -12.54
N TYR A 156 -0.65 5.56 -11.71
CA TYR A 156 -0.36 5.56 -10.28
C TYR A 156 0.50 4.36 -9.89
N ALA A 157 1.67 4.61 -9.33
CA ALA A 157 2.59 3.57 -8.87
C ALA A 157 2.67 3.57 -7.34
N SER A 158 2.18 2.49 -6.71
CA SER A 158 2.22 2.29 -5.26
C SER A 158 3.33 1.34 -4.79
N ASP A 159 3.97 0.61 -5.71
CA ASP A 159 4.99 -0.39 -5.42
C ASP A 159 6.07 -0.41 -6.51
N ASP A 160 7.19 -1.11 -6.23
CA ASP A 160 8.23 -1.37 -7.24
C ASP A 160 7.84 -2.49 -8.19
N ASN A 161 6.95 -2.18 -9.13
CA ASN A 161 6.50 -3.11 -10.15
C ASN A 161 7.44 -3.18 -11.37
N TYR A 162 8.49 -2.34 -11.43
CA TYR A 162 9.30 -2.19 -12.63
C TYR A 162 10.73 -2.73 -12.50
N ALA A 163 11.42 -2.52 -11.38
CA ALA A 163 12.83 -2.87 -11.27
C ALA A 163 13.09 -4.39 -11.31
N TYR A 164 14.16 -4.82 -11.97
CA TYR A 164 14.59 -6.23 -11.96
C TYR A 164 14.98 -6.70 -10.55
N ARG A 165 15.58 -5.83 -9.74
CA ARG A 165 16.04 -6.17 -8.38
C ARG A 165 14.90 -6.49 -7.41
N SER A 166 13.66 -6.07 -7.71
CA SER A 166 12.47 -6.47 -6.93
C SER A 166 11.91 -7.85 -7.33
N SER A 167 12.40 -8.44 -8.43
CA SER A 167 12.03 -9.77 -8.90
C SER A 167 12.84 -10.87 -8.23
N ALA A 168 12.32 -12.11 -8.22
CA ALA A 168 13.13 -13.29 -7.95
C ALA A 168 14.19 -13.46 -9.05
N LYS A 169 15.30 -14.14 -8.69
CA LYS A 169 16.46 -14.27 -9.59
C LYS A 169 16.41 -15.48 -10.52
N ASP A 170 15.36 -16.29 -10.43
CA ASP A 170 15.20 -17.44 -11.33
C ASP A 170 14.87 -16.98 -12.77
N PRO A 171 15.24 -17.77 -13.80
CA PRO A 171 15.09 -17.38 -15.20
C PRO A 171 13.64 -17.04 -15.60
N LEU A 172 12.65 -17.81 -15.09
CA LEU A 172 11.24 -17.58 -15.42
C LEU A 172 10.71 -16.26 -14.83
N SER A 173 11.15 -15.91 -13.62
CA SER A 173 10.83 -14.63 -12.98
C SER A 173 11.48 -13.45 -13.70
N LEU A 174 12.72 -13.60 -14.13
CA LEU A 174 13.43 -12.56 -14.89
C LEU A 174 12.78 -12.35 -16.27
N LEU A 175 12.40 -13.43 -16.95
CA LEU A 175 11.69 -13.37 -18.23
C LEU A 175 10.32 -12.69 -18.04
N HIS A 176 9.54 -13.09 -17.03
CA HIS A 176 8.28 -12.44 -16.70
C HIS A 176 8.47 -10.94 -16.46
N ARG A 177 9.50 -10.56 -15.70
CA ARG A 177 9.84 -9.17 -15.43
C ARG A 177 10.19 -8.41 -16.72
N ALA A 178 10.90 -9.02 -17.66
CA ALA A 178 11.23 -8.41 -18.95
C ALA A 178 9.94 -8.08 -19.75
N PHE A 179 9.02 -9.04 -19.86
CA PHE A 179 7.74 -8.82 -20.55
C PHE A 179 6.87 -7.79 -19.81
N LEU A 180 6.83 -7.84 -18.49
CA LEU A 180 6.12 -6.86 -17.69
C LEU A 180 6.65 -5.44 -17.92
N ARG A 181 7.96 -5.25 -17.88
CA ARG A 181 8.61 -3.96 -18.17
C ARG A 181 8.25 -3.40 -19.55
N ALA A 182 8.23 -4.27 -20.56
CA ALA A 182 7.83 -3.87 -21.92
C ALA A 182 6.36 -3.38 -21.95
N LYS A 183 5.46 -4.04 -21.19
CA LYS A 183 4.05 -3.61 -21.10
C LYS A 183 3.87 -2.34 -20.30
N ILE A 184 4.60 -2.18 -19.19
CA ILE A 184 4.59 -0.93 -18.40
C ILE A 184 5.10 0.23 -19.27
N ARG A 185 6.21 0.08 -19.98
CA ARG A 185 6.70 1.12 -20.91
C ARG A 185 5.65 1.49 -21.96
N LYS A 186 4.96 0.48 -22.52
CA LYS A 186 3.86 0.75 -23.46
C LYS A 186 2.73 1.54 -22.83
N LEU A 187 2.36 1.26 -21.56
CA LEU A 187 1.35 2.02 -20.83
C LEU A 187 1.81 3.45 -20.55
N VAL A 188 3.08 3.60 -20.14
CA VAL A 188 3.68 4.93 -19.86
C VAL A 188 3.69 5.82 -21.13
N ASN A 189 3.75 5.27 -22.33
CA ASN A 189 3.64 6.06 -23.57
C ASN A 189 2.27 6.75 -23.73
N TYR A 190 1.23 6.25 -23.06
CA TYR A 190 -0.09 6.93 -23.02
C TYR A 190 -0.18 7.91 -21.83
N CYS A 191 0.77 7.87 -20.89
CA CYS A 191 0.72 8.62 -19.65
C CYS A 191 0.91 10.12 -19.91
N LYS A 192 -0.03 10.92 -19.39
CA LYS A 192 0.07 12.39 -19.38
C LYS A 192 0.49 12.91 -18.01
N GLN A 193 0.15 12.19 -16.95
CA GLN A 193 0.58 12.47 -15.58
C GLN A 193 0.92 11.19 -14.85
N PHE A 194 2.07 11.16 -14.17
CA PHE A 194 2.49 10.03 -13.35
C PHE A 194 2.43 10.39 -11.87
N ILE A 195 1.87 9.52 -11.05
CA ILE A 195 1.75 9.67 -9.61
C ILE A 195 2.51 8.53 -8.94
N VAL A 196 3.26 8.86 -7.91
CA VAL A 196 4.02 7.93 -7.06
C VAL A 196 3.69 8.16 -5.59
N ILE A 197 4.05 7.22 -4.72
CA ILE A 197 3.68 7.32 -3.30
C ILE A 197 4.81 7.70 -2.36
N ALA A 198 6.06 7.75 -2.86
CA ALA A 198 7.22 8.05 -2.02
C ALA A 198 8.26 8.90 -2.76
N PRO A 199 8.99 9.79 -2.07
CA PRO A 199 10.05 10.59 -2.67
C PRO A 199 11.11 9.75 -3.39
N LYS A 200 11.53 8.64 -2.78
CA LYS A 200 12.50 7.72 -3.38
C LYS A 200 12.00 7.04 -4.65
N GLN A 201 10.71 6.76 -4.72
CA GLN A 201 10.09 6.22 -5.93
C GLN A 201 10.05 7.29 -7.03
N LYS A 202 9.77 8.55 -6.68
CA LYS A 202 9.83 9.69 -7.61
C LYS A 202 11.24 9.82 -8.20
N GLU A 203 12.26 9.89 -7.36
CA GLU A 203 13.67 10.02 -7.79
C GLU A 203 14.07 8.96 -8.82
N GLU A 204 13.61 7.72 -8.63
CA GLU A 204 13.96 6.62 -9.51
C GLU A 204 13.09 6.57 -10.77
N TYR A 205 11.78 6.71 -10.63
CA TYR A 205 10.86 6.58 -11.77
C TYR A 205 10.95 7.77 -12.72
N ASP A 206 11.20 8.98 -12.22
CA ASP A 206 11.43 10.15 -13.06
C ASP A 206 12.66 9.96 -13.96
N LYS A 207 13.74 9.38 -13.40
CA LYS A 207 14.94 9.04 -14.19
C LYS A 207 14.70 7.94 -15.22
N ILE A 208 13.96 6.88 -14.82
CA ILE A 208 13.71 5.72 -15.69
C ILE A 208 12.77 6.06 -16.85
N PHE A 209 11.72 6.80 -16.59
CA PHE A 209 10.67 7.09 -17.57
C PHE A 209 10.78 8.48 -18.19
N LYS A 210 11.73 9.32 -17.73
CA LYS A 210 11.93 10.71 -18.15
C LYS A 210 10.66 11.55 -17.99
N ILE A 211 10.09 11.52 -16.78
CA ILE A 211 8.84 12.19 -16.40
C ILE A 211 9.07 13.09 -15.19
N ASP A 212 8.09 13.97 -14.90
CA ASP A 212 7.96 14.67 -13.61
C ASP A 212 6.73 14.12 -12.88
N SER A 213 6.93 13.09 -12.06
CA SER A 213 5.84 12.50 -11.29
C SER A 213 5.47 13.38 -10.09
N LYS A 214 4.24 13.23 -9.61
CA LYS A 214 3.75 13.89 -8.38
C LYS A 214 3.63 12.86 -7.26
N ILE A 215 3.99 13.25 -6.04
CA ILE A 215 3.87 12.39 -4.86
C ILE A 215 2.48 12.59 -4.28
N ILE A 216 1.66 11.52 -4.30
CA ILE A 216 0.33 11.51 -3.67
C ILE A 216 0.19 10.22 -2.85
N THR A 217 0.04 10.39 -1.55
CA THR A 217 -0.10 9.29 -0.58
C THR A 217 -1.53 9.20 -0.06
N LYS A 218 -1.80 8.26 0.83
CA LYS A 218 -3.02 8.25 1.64
C LYS A 218 -3.10 9.56 2.42
N GLY A 219 -4.15 10.35 2.18
CA GLY A 219 -4.44 11.57 2.94
C GLY A 219 -5.09 11.24 4.28
N ILE A 220 -4.76 12.01 5.28
CA ILE A 220 -5.32 11.94 6.64
C ILE A 220 -5.98 13.26 6.95
N ASP A 221 -7.19 13.19 7.47
CA ASP A 221 -7.89 14.37 7.99
C ASP A 221 -7.30 14.74 9.35
N TYR A 222 -6.65 15.89 9.41
CA TYR A 222 -6.13 16.49 10.63
C TYR A 222 -7.01 17.64 11.15
N SER A 223 -8.15 17.92 10.51
CA SER A 223 -9.05 18.97 10.97
C SER A 223 -9.58 18.65 12.37
N GLY A 224 -9.41 19.59 13.29
CA GLY A 224 -9.78 19.41 14.69
C GLY A 224 -8.88 18.45 15.50
N LEU A 225 -7.78 17.95 14.91
CA LEU A 225 -6.78 17.19 15.62
C LEU A 225 -5.64 18.10 16.06
N GLU A 226 -5.33 18.03 17.36
CA GLU A 226 -4.18 18.70 17.95
C GLU A 226 -3.25 17.68 18.58
N PHE A 227 -1.96 17.97 18.55
CA PHE A 227 -1.01 17.16 19.30
C PHE A 227 -1.27 17.31 20.81
N LYS A 228 -1.47 16.17 21.46
CA LYS A 228 -1.63 16.14 22.94
C LYS A 228 -0.33 15.66 23.55
N ALA A 229 0.34 16.55 24.25
CA ALA A 229 1.51 16.20 25.05
C ALA A 229 1.12 15.17 26.13
N TYR A 230 2.00 14.22 26.39
CA TYR A 230 1.84 13.25 27.47
C TYR A 230 3.20 12.90 28.06
N LYS A 231 3.21 12.48 29.32
CA LYS A 231 4.43 12.03 29.99
C LYS A 231 4.43 10.49 30.00
N PRO A 232 5.33 9.84 29.30
CA PRO A 232 5.49 8.39 29.40
C PRO A 232 6.04 8.00 30.78
N GLU A 233 5.66 6.81 31.25
CA GLU A 233 6.08 6.24 32.53
C GLU A 233 6.64 4.84 32.31
N TYR A 234 7.43 4.34 33.26
CA TYR A 234 7.89 2.97 33.21
C TYR A 234 6.82 1.98 33.71
N PRO A 235 6.71 0.80 33.08
CA PRO A 235 7.41 0.41 31.88
C PRO A 235 6.85 1.12 30.62
N ILE A 236 7.73 1.57 29.71
CA ILE A 236 7.36 2.15 28.43
C ILE A 236 6.59 1.10 27.63
N LYS A 237 5.42 1.45 27.10
CA LYS A 237 4.55 0.55 26.36
C LYS A 237 4.79 0.69 24.87
N ALA A 238 5.55 -0.24 24.27
CA ALA A 238 5.70 -0.34 22.82
C ALA A 238 4.68 -1.30 22.22
N VAL A 239 4.20 -0.98 21.01
CA VAL A 239 3.20 -1.80 20.31
C VAL A 239 3.60 -1.97 18.84
N TYR A 240 3.50 -3.20 18.38
CA TYR A 240 3.53 -3.54 16.94
C TYR A 240 2.19 -4.12 16.50
N THR A 241 1.64 -3.61 15.41
CA THR A 241 0.42 -4.16 14.79
C THR A 241 0.68 -4.49 13.32
N GLY A 242 0.57 -5.77 12.92
CA GLY A 242 0.69 -6.13 11.51
C GLY A 242 1.27 -7.50 11.21
N LYS A 243 1.54 -7.75 9.93
CA LYS A 243 2.10 -9.01 9.45
C LYS A 243 3.61 -9.08 9.71
N LEU A 244 4.09 -10.30 9.97
CA LEU A 244 5.50 -10.60 10.25
C LEU A 244 6.28 -11.09 9.00
N ILE A 245 5.67 -10.98 7.83
CA ILE A 245 6.28 -11.39 6.56
C ILE A 245 7.44 -10.46 6.14
N ILE A 246 8.23 -10.91 5.17
CA ILE A 246 9.34 -10.13 4.55
C ILE A 246 10.36 -9.66 5.61
N GLY A 247 10.71 -10.55 6.53
CA GLY A 247 11.76 -10.31 7.54
C GLY A 247 11.36 -9.44 8.73
N ARG A 248 10.11 -9.00 8.83
CA ARG A 248 9.63 -8.18 9.95
C ARG A 248 9.71 -8.92 11.27
N GLY A 249 9.35 -10.22 11.28
CA GLY A 249 9.52 -11.06 12.47
C GLY A 249 10.97 -11.18 12.94
N GLU A 250 11.93 -11.27 12.00
CA GLU A 250 13.37 -11.30 12.31
C GLU A 250 13.84 -9.95 12.92
N SER A 251 13.29 -8.83 12.44
CA SER A 251 13.61 -7.51 12.99
C SER A 251 13.00 -7.30 14.37
N LEU A 252 11.77 -7.79 14.61
CA LEU A 252 11.14 -7.77 15.94
C LEU A 252 11.91 -8.63 16.95
N ALA A 253 12.40 -9.80 16.54
CA ALA A 253 13.24 -10.64 17.41
C ALA A 253 14.52 -9.91 17.87
N LYS A 254 15.12 -9.09 16.99
CA LYS A 254 16.28 -8.27 17.37
C LYS A 254 15.91 -7.14 18.35
N ILE A 255 14.70 -6.60 18.26
CA ILE A 255 14.18 -5.67 19.26
C ILE A 255 14.00 -6.39 20.60
N ALA A 256 13.43 -7.60 20.60
CA ALA A 256 13.26 -8.41 21.81
C ALA A 256 14.61 -8.76 22.48
N GLU A 257 15.65 -9.08 21.68
CA GLU A 257 17.00 -9.28 22.18
C GLU A 257 17.55 -8.00 22.87
N ALA A 258 17.43 -6.84 22.23
CA ALA A 258 17.87 -5.56 22.80
C ALA A 258 17.11 -5.21 24.10
N MET A 259 15.80 -5.48 24.13
CA MET A 259 14.99 -5.30 25.34
C MET A 259 15.47 -6.17 26.50
N GLY A 260 15.99 -7.38 26.26
CA GLY A 260 16.56 -8.23 27.27
C GLY A 260 17.80 -7.62 27.94
N GLU A 261 18.60 -6.87 27.21
CA GLU A 261 19.74 -6.13 27.75
C GLU A 261 19.26 -4.95 28.61
N ILE A 262 18.25 -4.22 28.14
CA ILE A 262 17.71 -3.01 28.78
C ILE A 262 16.92 -3.35 30.05
N ASN A 263 16.16 -4.45 30.04
CA ASN A 263 15.31 -4.88 31.14
C ASN A 263 16.04 -5.72 32.20
N ARG A 264 17.37 -5.87 32.09
CA ARG A 264 18.17 -6.72 33.01
C ARG A 264 17.99 -6.32 34.46
N ASP A 265 17.93 -5.03 34.74
CA ASP A 265 17.83 -4.45 36.12
C ASP A 265 16.40 -3.98 36.44
N GLY A 266 15.40 -4.56 35.81
CA GLY A 266 13.98 -4.21 35.97
C GLY A 266 13.29 -3.93 34.66
N GLU A 267 11.97 -4.07 34.64
CA GLU A 267 11.17 -3.91 33.40
C GLU A 267 11.01 -2.42 33.07
N LYS A 268 11.85 -1.93 32.15
CA LYS A 268 11.83 -0.54 31.66
C LYS A 268 10.94 -0.37 30.43
N ILE A 269 10.81 -1.40 29.59
CA ILE A 269 10.05 -1.36 28.35
C ILE A 269 9.37 -2.70 28.07
N THR A 270 8.13 -2.66 27.59
CA THR A 270 7.37 -3.83 27.13
C THR A 270 7.01 -3.68 25.66
N LEU A 271 6.82 -4.80 24.95
CA LEU A 271 6.39 -4.81 23.55
C LEU A 271 5.27 -5.82 23.31
N ASP A 272 4.08 -5.33 22.99
CA ASP A 272 2.96 -6.15 22.56
C ASP A 272 2.91 -6.25 21.03
N ILE A 273 2.90 -7.48 20.52
CA ILE A 273 2.91 -7.80 19.09
C ILE A 273 1.57 -8.36 18.66
N TYR A 274 0.79 -7.60 17.91
CA TYR A 274 -0.50 -7.99 17.36
C TYR A 274 -0.36 -8.40 15.90
N THR A 275 -0.65 -9.66 15.60
CA THR A 275 -0.54 -10.21 14.24
C THR A 275 -1.59 -11.26 13.94
N SER A 276 -2.06 -11.30 12.70
CA SER A 276 -2.93 -12.37 12.18
C SER A 276 -2.13 -13.52 11.54
N ASP A 277 -0.80 -13.45 11.54
CA ASP A 277 0.03 -14.50 10.98
C ASP A 277 0.11 -15.69 11.92
N GLN A 278 0.07 -16.91 11.35
CA GLN A 278 0.38 -18.13 12.10
C GLN A 278 1.89 -18.21 12.29
N LEU A 279 2.33 -18.26 13.53
CA LEU A 279 3.74 -18.34 13.89
C LEU A 279 4.20 -19.78 14.08
N THR A 280 5.42 -20.07 13.63
CA THR A 280 6.13 -21.29 14.00
C THR A 280 6.55 -21.22 15.48
N GLU A 281 6.78 -22.38 16.11
CA GLU A 281 7.24 -22.44 17.51
C GLU A 281 8.55 -21.64 17.71
N LYS A 282 9.47 -21.72 16.76
CA LYS A 282 10.70 -20.93 16.78
C LYS A 282 10.44 -19.43 16.81
N GLN A 283 9.47 -18.95 16.03
CA GLN A 283 9.09 -17.52 16.04
C GLN A 283 8.42 -17.14 17.35
N LYS A 284 7.54 -17.97 17.90
CA LYS A 284 6.91 -17.72 19.20
C LYS A 284 7.97 -17.62 20.31
N LEU A 285 8.91 -18.55 20.35
CA LEU A 285 10.00 -18.55 21.33
C LEU A 285 10.88 -17.28 21.24
N SER A 286 11.15 -16.80 20.02
CA SER A 286 11.96 -15.60 19.82
C SER A 286 11.23 -14.27 20.06
N LEU A 287 9.90 -14.29 20.15
CA LEU A 287 9.06 -13.10 20.29
C LEU A 287 8.30 -13.03 21.62
N ASN A 288 8.27 -14.10 22.43
CA ASN A 288 7.67 -14.10 23.76
C ASN A 288 8.76 -14.15 24.85
N VAL A 289 9.65 -13.19 24.81
CA VAL A 289 10.80 -13.09 25.74
C VAL A 289 11.06 -11.63 26.11
N ASN A 290 11.70 -11.41 27.25
CA ASN A 290 12.29 -10.13 27.62
C ASN A 290 11.29 -8.94 27.67
N GLY A 291 10.06 -9.16 28.09
CA GLY A 291 9.00 -8.13 28.07
C GLY A 291 8.28 -8.01 26.71
N CYS A 292 8.60 -8.87 25.73
CA CYS A 292 7.85 -8.98 24.48
C CYS A 292 6.78 -10.08 24.56
N ALA A 293 5.59 -9.81 24.03
CA ALA A 293 4.49 -10.77 23.99
C ALA A 293 3.71 -10.72 22.67
N VAL A 294 3.44 -11.90 22.09
CA VAL A 294 2.56 -12.03 20.93
C VAL A 294 1.13 -12.19 21.41
N ARG A 295 0.27 -11.24 21.03
CA ARG A 295 -1.14 -11.14 21.48
C ARG A 295 -2.15 -11.70 20.48
N GLY A 296 -1.72 -12.04 19.25
CA GLY A 296 -2.61 -12.56 18.20
C GLY A 296 -3.30 -11.50 17.36
N ALA A 297 -4.41 -11.88 16.72
CA ALA A 297 -5.15 -11.00 15.82
C ALA A 297 -6.21 -10.19 16.59
N VAL A 298 -6.39 -8.94 16.17
CA VAL A 298 -7.42 -8.02 16.67
C VAL A 298 -8.14 -7.33 15.51
N SER A 299 -9.33 -6.80 15.75
CA SER A 299 -10.09 -6.04 14.77
C SER A 299 -9.44 -4.68 14.48
N LEU A 300 -9.77 -4.04 13.35
CA LEU A 300 -9.25 -2.72 13.00
C LEU A 300 -9.57 -1.65 14.06
N LYS A 301 -10.78 -1.72 14.66
CA LYS A 301 -11.18 -0.80 15.72
C LYS A 301 -10.34 -0.98 16.99
N GLU A 302 -10.02 -2.23 17.33
CA GLU A 302 -9.14 -2.54 18.46
C GLU A 302 -7.70 -2.08 18.20
N VAL A 303 -7.22 -2.18 16.93
CA VAL A 303 -5.90 -1.66 16.56
C VAL A 303 -5.77 -0.18 16.92
N GLU A 304 -6.75 0.65 16.57
CA GLU A 304 -6.73 2.08 16.90
C GLU A 304 -6.68 2.32 18.41
N ASN A 305 -7.49 1.59 19.18
CA ASN A 305 -7.51 1.69 20.64
C ASN A 305 -6.18 1.23 21.27
N ILE A 306 -5.60 0.14 20.78
CA ILE A 306 -4.30 -0.36 21.23
C ILE A 306 -3.19 0.66 20.95
N GLN A 307 -3.15 1.20 19.73
CA GLN A 307 -2.16 2.21 19.35
C GLN A 307 -2.30 3.50 20.16
N SER A 308 -3.52 3.92 20.48
CA SER A 308 -3.75 5.14 21.29
C SER A 308 -3.23 5.04 22.73
N ARG A 309 -3.12 3.83 23.29
CA ARG A 309 -2.63 3.56 24.63
C ARG A 309 -1.13 3.27 24.70
N ALA A 310 -0.47 3.14 23.56
CA ALA A 310 0.96 2.92 23.48
C ALA A 310 1.74 4.24 23.70
N ASP A 311 2.97 4.13 24.15
CA ASP A 311 3.94 5.22 24.17
C ASP A 311 4.74 5.23 22.86
N ILE A 312 5.09 4.05 22.36
CA ILE A 312 5.89 3.87 21.14
C ILE A 312 5.18 2.92 20.17
N LEU A 313 5.04 3.35 18.93
CA LEU A 313 4.60 2.51 17.83
C LEU A 313 5.79 1.97 17.05
N ILE A 314 5.91 0.65 17.02
CA ILE A 314 7.02 -0.02 16.34
C ILE A 314 6.71 -0.16 14.85
N PHE A 315 7.55 0.45 14.02
CA PHE A 315 7.57 0.24 12.57
C PHE A 315 8.77 -0.61 12.18
N VAL A 316 8.54 -1.78 11.60
CA VAL A 316 9.63 -2.65 11.17
C VAL A 316 9.53 -3.06 9.71
N GLU A 317 10.66 -3.05 9.04
CA GLU A 317 10.92 -3.75 7.79
C GLU A 317 12.08 -4.74 8.00
N GLY A 318 12.24 -5.72 7.10
CA GLY A 318 13.30 -6.71 7.27
C GLY A 318 14.69 -6.09 7.17
N LEU A 319 15.49 -6.26 8.20
CA LEU A 319 16.93 -5.99 8.19
C LEU A 319 17.65 -7.07 7.38
N GLY A 320 18.53 -6.65 6.50
CA GLY A 320 19.36 -7.55 5.69
C GLY A 320 19.01 -7.56 4.20
N GLY A 321 20.03 -7.85 3.39
CA GLY A 321 20.01 -7.67 1.94
C GLY A 321 18.93 -8.44 1.18
N LYS A 322 18.51 -9.62 1.70
CA LYS A 322 17.47 -10.44 1.05
C LYS A 322 16.08 -9.78 1.02
N TYR A 323 15.77 -8.90 1.98
CA TYR A 323 14.47 -8.24 2.11
C TYR A 323 14.44 -6.83 1.51
N LYS A 324 15.58 -6.14 1.50
CA LYS A 324 15.77 -4.78 1.02
C LYS A 324 15.15 -4.53 -0.35
N ASN A 325 15.38 -5.43 -1.30
CA ASN A 325 14.91 -5.27 -2.67
C ASN A 325 13.38 -5.34 -2.80
N LYS A 326 12.69 -6.07 -1.90
CA LYS A 326 11.23 -6.18 -1.90
C LYS A 326 10.55 -4.94 -1.31
N ALA A 327 11.13 -4.36 -0.25
CA ALA A 327 10.57 -3.21 0.45
C ALA A 327 11.06 -1.86 -0.10
N ARG A 328 11.99 -1.87 -1.04
CA ARG A 328 12.81 -0.72 -1.45
C ARG A 328 12.04 0.54 -1.83
N LEU A 329 10.97 0.44 -2.59
CA LEU A 329 10.14 1.57 -3.01
C LEU A 329 8.71 1.50 -2.47
N SER A 330 8.35 0.48 -1.71
CA SER A 330 7.03 0.37 -1.09
C SER A 330 6.91 1.40 0.05
N PHE A 331 5.74 2.02 0.16
CA PHE A 331 5.43 2.95 1.24
C PHE A 331 4.17 2.45 1.96
N SER A 332 4.35 2.00 3.20
CA SER A 332 3.26 1.40 3.98
C SER A 332 2.23 2.46 4.39
N THR A 333 0.95 2.16 4.22
CA THR A 333 -0.14 3.02 4.72
C THR A 333 -0.13 3.20 6.23
N LYS A 334 0.50 2.28 6.98
CA LYS A 334 0.70 2.44 8.42
C LYS A 334 1.51 3.69 8.79
N ILE A 335 2.39 4.15 7.90
CA ILE A 335 3.19 5.35 8.16
C ILE A 335 2.25 6.54 8.41
N THR A 336 1.27 6.75 7.55
CA THR A 336 0.32 7.85 7.69
C THR A 336 -0.56 7.69 8.94
N ASP A 337 -0.94 6.45 9.28
CA ASP A 337 -1.74 6.16 10.48
C ASP A 337 -0.91 6.39 11.76
N TYR A 338 0.38 6.01 11.77
CA TYR A 338 1.29 6.24 12.89
C TYR A 338 1.60 7.72 13.08
N LEU A 339 1.85 8.45 11.98
CA LEU A 339 2.05 9.90 12.04
C LEU A 339 0.83 10.63 12.64
N LYS A 340 -0.39 10.17 12.29
CA LYS A 340 -1.64 10.74 12.84
C LYS A 340 -1.79 10.48 14.35
N SER A 341 -1.28 9.38 14.84
CA SER A 341 -1.56 8.91 16.20
C SER A 341 -1.03 9.84 17.31
N GLY A 342 -0.08 10.73 17.01
CA GLY A 342 0.61 11.54 17.99
C GLY A 342 1.45 10.71 18.96
N LYS A 343 1.93 9.54 18.55
CA LYS A 343 2.79 8.64 19.30
C LYS A 343 4.21 8.62 18.74
N CYS A 344 5.18 8.35 19.59
CA CYS A 344 6.55 8.13 19.16
C CYS A 344 6.62 6.94 18.21
N ILE A 345 7.35 7.08 17.13
CA ILE A 345 7.59 5.99 16.17
C ILE A 345 9.03 5.50 16.36
N PHE A 346 9.20 4.21 16.63
CA PHE A 346 10.50 3.54 16.58
C PHE A 346 10.57 2.71 15.31
N ALA A 347 11.41 3.11 14.37
CA ALA A 347 11.47 2.53 13.03
C ALA A 347 12.74 1.72 12.81
N VAL A 348 12.60 0.45 12.40
CA VAL A 348 13.71 -0.46 12.13
C VAL A 348 13.69 -0.92 10.68
N GLY A 349 14.81 -0.78 9.97
CA GLY A 349 14.96 -1.25 8.59
C GLY A 349 16.21 -0.73 7.90
N ASP A 350 16.50 -1.21 6.67
CA ASP A 350 17.64 -0.71 5.89
C ASP A 350 17.42 0.76 5.50
N ARG A 351 18.43 1.61 5.72
CA ARG A 351 18.35 3.06 5.41
C ARG A 351 18.03 3.39 3.95
N ASN A 352 18.24 2.44 3.04
CA ASN A 352 18.02 2.63 1.62
C ASN A 352 16.62 2.19 1.14
N ILE A 353 15.69 1.81 2.02
CA ILE A 353 14.31 1.57 1.64
C ILE A 353 13.46 2.83 1.86
N ALA A 354 12.43 3.00 1.03
CA ALA A 354 11.62 4.23 1.03
C ALA A 354 11.03 4.61 2.40
N PRO A 355 10.48 3.70 3.23
CA PRO A 355 9.96 4.04 4.53
C PRO A 355 11.02 4.62 5.49
N ILE A 356 12.19 4.00 5.56
CA ILE A 356 13.27 4.40 6.48
C ILE A 356 13.92 5.71 5.99
N ASP A 357 14.20 5.84 4.69
CA ASP A 357 14.66 7.08 4.09
C ASP A 357 13.70 8.26 4.35
N TYR A 358 12.39 7.98 4.29
CA TYR A 358 11.36 8.97 4.61
C TYR A 358 11.42 9.44 6.06
N PHE A 359 11.48 8.52 7.03
CA PHE A 359 11.59 8.87 8.45
C PHE A 359 12.86 9.65 8.74
N LEU A 360 14.01 9.24 8.18
CA LEU A 360 15.28 9.92 8.34
C LEU A 360 15.27 11.35 7.77
N LYS A 361 14.74 11.52 6.55
CA LYS A 361 14.68 12.84 5.89
C LYS A 361 13.72 13.81 6.56
N ASN A 362 12.70 13.32 7.23
CA ASN A 362 11.70 14.14 7.93
C ASN A 362 11.94 14.25 9.44
N ASP A 363 12.95 13.58 9.99
CA ASP A 363 13.20 13.49 11.42
C ASP A 363 11.92 13.15 12.22
N SER A 364 11.15 12.17 11.72
CA SER A 364 9.80 11.88 12.20
C SER A 364 9.68 10.53 12.91
N ALA A 365 10.78 9.89 13.23
CA ALA A 365 10.87 8.66 14.00
C ALA A 365 12.27 8.48 14.58
N ILE A 366 12.37 7.73 15.66
CA ILE A 366 13.65 7.21 16.16
C ILE A 366 14.01 6.02 15.26
N VAL A 367 15.09 6.14 14.49
CA VAL A 367 15.43 5.15 13.44
C VAL A 367 16.64 4.33 13.86
N ALA A 368 16.54 2.99 13.68
CA ALA A 368 17.65 2.05 13.80
C ALA A 368 17.81 1.24 12.49
N THR A 369 19.01 1.21 11.93
CA THR A 369 19.29 0.60 10.63
C THR A 369 20.07 -0.71 10.72
N ASN A 370 20.53 -1.07 11.91
CA ASN A 370 21.24 -2.31 12.23
C ASN A 370 21.00 -2.73 13.69
N LYS A 371 21.51 -3.90 14.10
CA LYS A 371 21.28 -4.46 15.44
C LYS A 371 21.84 -3.57 16.56
N ASN A 372 23.04 -3.02 16.38
CA ASN A 372 23.68 -2.20 17.41
C ASN A 372 22.90 -0.91 17.65
N GLU A 373 22.46 -0.26 16.58
CA GLU A 373 21.61 0.93 16.66
C GLU A 373 20.26 0.64 17.35
N ILE A 374 19.69 -0.57 17.24
CA ILE A 374 18.46 -0.93 17.97
C ILE A 374 18.71 -0.81 19.47
N THR A 375 19.74 -1.48 20.00
CA THR A 375 20.08 -1.43 21.43
C THR A 375 20.41 0.00 21.86
N GLU A 376 21.25 0.71 21.12
CA GLU A 376 21.66 2.09 21.40
C GLU A 376 20.44 3.02 21.52
N ARG A 377 19.58 3.03 20.49
CA ARG A 377 18.42 3.92 20.44
C ARG A 377 17.35 3.59 21.48
N LEU A 378 17.08 2.30 21.73
CA LEU A 378 16.17 1.91 22.79
C LEU A 378 16.72 2.26 24.18
N SER A 379 18.02 2.08 24.41
CA SER A 379 18.66 2.49 25.66
C SER A 379 18.58 3.99 25.88
N SER A 380 18.81 4.80 24.82
CA SER A 380 18.65 6.25 24.88
C SER A 380 17.23 6.67 25.29
N VAL A 381 16.22 6.05 24.67
CA VAL A 381 14.80 6.31 24.98
C VAL A 381 14.45 5.91 26.43
N CYS A 382 14.97 4.76 26.88
CA CYS A 382 14.77 4.33 28.27
C CYS A 382 15.59 5.16 29.29
N GLY A 383 16.61 5.86 28.86
CA GLY A 383 17.40 6.77 29.70
C GLY A 383 16.84 8.20 29.76
N ASP A 384 16.12 8.60 28.72
CA ASP A 384 15.51 9.93 28.60
C ASP A 384 14.11 9.82 27.98
N LEU A 385 13.08 9.79 28.83
CA LEU A 385 11.69 9.68 28.45
C LEU A 385 11.19 10.90 27.64
N SER A 386 11.88 12.05 27.71
CA SER A 386 11.49 13.25 26.95
C SER A 386 11.59 13.05 25.46
N LEU A 387 12.48 12.16 25.00
CA LEU A 387 12.62 11.78 23.58
C LEU A 387 11.32 11.17 23.01
N ILE A 388 10.52 10.51 23.84
CA ILE A 388 9.25 9.92 23.41
C ILE A 388 8.28 11.02 23.02
N GLU A 389 8.11 12.05 23.83
CA GLU A 389 7.24 13.19 23.53
C GLU A 389 7.78 14.00 22.34
N GLU A 390 9.08 14.25 22.31
CA GLU A 390 9.73 14.99 21.22
C GLU A 390 9.45 14.31 19.86
N TYR A 391 9.71 13.01 19.74
CA TYR A 391 9.51 12.29 18.48
C TYR A 391 8.02 12.03 18.18
N ALA A 392 7.16 11.97 19.18
CA ALA A 392 5.72 11.94 18.98
C ALA A 392 5.22 13.25 18.32
N ARG A 393 5.69 14.40 18.79
CA ARG A 393 5.40 15.70 18.19
C ARG A 393 5.95 15.82 16.78
N LYS A 394 7.23 15.48 16.56
CA LYS A 394 7.85 15.47 15.25
C LYS A 394 7.10 14.58 14.24
N ALA A 395 6.63 13.41 14.68
CA ALA A 395 5.82 12.52 13.87
C ALA A 395 4.49 13.17 13.47
N PHE A 396 3.75 13.73 14.42
CA PHE A 396 2.48 14.40 14.20
C PHE A 396 2.64 15.59 13.22
N ASP A 397 3.60 16.46 13.45
CA ASP A 397 3.88 17.63 12.61
C ASP A 397 4.29 17.22 11.19
N CYS A 398 5.05 16.14 11.06
CA CYS A 398 5.37 15.54 9.75
C CYS A 398 4.11 15.07 9.03
N GLY A 399 3.18 14.46 9.75
CA GLY A 399 1.90 14.01 9.21
C GLY A 399 1.05 15.17 8.69
N VAL A 400 0.87 16.21 9.48
CA VAL A 400 0.14 17.44 9.11
C VAL A 400 0.79 18.09 7.87
N ARG A 401 2.11 18.21 7.86
CA ARG A 401 2.83 18.85 6.76
C ARG A 401 2.70 18.07 5.45
N ASN A 402 2.84 16.74 5.48
CA ASN A 402 3.05 15.92 4.28
C ASN A 402 1.83 15.09 3.87
N HIS A 403 0.87 14.84 4.75
CA HIS A 403 -0.21 13.89 4.52
C HIS A 403 -1.61 14.44 4.80
N GLU A 404 -1.75 15.76 4.93
CA GLU A 404 -3.05 16.41 5.10
C GLU A 404 -3.98 16.07 3.94
N LYS A 405 -5.20 15.60 4.26
CA LYS A 405 -6.18 15.09 3.29
C LYS A 405 -6.55 16.13 2.24
N SER A 406 -6.80 17.35 2.66
CA SER A 406 -7.16 18.45 1.76
C SER A 406 -6.06 18.75 0.74
N LYS A 407 -4.79 18.68 1.14
CA LYS A 407 -3.63 18.85 0.25
C LYS A 407 -3.51 17.69 -0.74
N MET A 408 -3.69 16.45 -0.29
CA MET A 408 -3.63 15.27 -1.16
C MET A 408 -4.78 15.28 -2.17
N ASP A 409 -5.98 15.67 -1.75
CA ASP A 409 -7.14 15.80 -2.63
C ASP A 409 -6.95 16.91 -3.68
N ALA A 410 -6.41 18.05 -3.28
CA ALA A 410 -6.10 19.14 -4.20
C ALA A 410 -5.05 18.73 -5.23
N LEU A 411 -3.98 18.03 -4.80
CA LEU A 411 -2.96 17.51 -5.70
C LEU A 411 -3.54 16.50 -6.69
N LEU A 412 -4.38 15.56 -6.25
CA LEU A 412 -5.04 14.60 -7.12
C LEU A 412 -5.94 15.29 -8.14
N LYS A 413 -6.77 16.23 -7.69
CA LYS A 413 -7.63 17.04 -8.59
C LYS A 413 -6.82 17.77 -9.64
N ASN A 414 -5.74 18.43 -9.23
CA ASN A 414 -4.85 19.14 -10.15
C ASN A 414 -4.17 18.19 -11.16
N CYS A 415 -3.74 17.00 -10.72
CA CYS A 415 -3.17 15.99 -11.61
C CYS A 415 -4.18 15.49 -12.65
N ILE A 416 -5.43 15.27 -12.23
CA ILE A 416 -6.47 14.72 -13.12
C ILE A 416 -7.06 15.81 -14.04
N CYS A 417 -7.35 17.00 -13.54
CA CYS A 417 -7.88 18.10 -14.37
C CYS A 417 -6.82 18.64 -15.34
N GLY A 418 -5.58 18.79 -14.89
CA GLY A 418 -4.50 19.33 -15.71
C GLY A 418 -4.08 18.48 -16.91
N VAL A 419 -4.52 17.21 -17.00
CA VAL A 419 -4.28 16.39 -18.20
C VAL A 419 -5.35 16.59 -19.28
N ILE A 420 -6.49 17.17 -18.93
CA ILE A 420 -7.58 17.49 -19.88
C ILE A 420 -7.28 18.83 -20.53
N ASP A 421 -6.97 19.86 -19.73
CA ASP A 421 -6.69 21.23 -20.19
C ASP A 421 -5.50 21.30 -21.18
N LYS A 422 -4.64 20.28 -21.24
CA LYS A 422 -3.48 20.18 -22.16
C LYS A 422 -3.79 19.49 -23.49
N ASN A 423 -4.98 18.95 -23.66
CA ASN A 423 -5.37 18.24 -24.87
C ASN A 423 -6.40 19.01 -25.72
N ASP A 424 -6.90 20.15 -25.20
CA ASP A 424 -7.64 21.18 -25.93
C ASP A 424 -6.65 22.27 -26.43
#